data_d7ca60429787c47c18f08cbf7a0c8d95
#
_entry.id   d7ca60429787c47c18f08cbf7a0c8d95
#
_cell.length_a   1.000
_cell.length_b   1.000
_cell.length_c   1.000
_cell.angle_alpha   90.00
_cell.angle_beta   90.00
_cell.angle_gamma   90.00
#
_symmetry.space_group_name_H-M   'P 1'
#
loop_
_entity.id
_entity.type
_entity.pdbx_description
1 polymer ?
#
loop_
_entity_poly.entity_id
_entity_poly.type
_entity_poly.pdbx_seq_one_letter_code
_entity_poly.pdbx_strand_id
1 'polypeptide(L)'
;MILHMDGVLLSLETSGICASVALWIDGKLIGEERWESDRHHSAHIFDPLGRLLNDLHGVTPETILVGAGPGSYGGVRAALAVADGLALVYDAKVVSLCSWSALTLPYPEAWVISDARRNGWAIGHFIKGHQVGELLILDVSAMPEWLAGVQSSEVPILSVESAESLTNAGLIGVTGGLAPTAHLLGDAWIGMSNDEHATYLMREAAPIYVRPPHITAAKRPAWMIGGTV
;
A
#
# COMPACT_ATOMS: atom_id res chain seq x y z
N MET A 1 1.22 8.50 -25.42
CA MET A 1 -0.24 8.58 -25.63
C MET A 1 -0.82 8.31 -24.26
N ILE A 2 -1.26 9.35 -23.55
CA ILE A 2 -1.91 9.19 -22.24
C ILE A 2 -3.27 8.58 -22.56
N LEU A 3 -3.47 7.32 -22.15
CA LEU A 3 -4.79 6.70 -22.25
C LEU A 3 -5.75 7.47 -21.33
N HIS A 4 -6.81 7.99 -21.93
CA HIS A 4 -7.96 8.43 -21.15
C HIS A 4 -8.53 7.19 -20.47
N MET A 5 -8.44 7.16 -19.14
CA MET A 5 -9.25 6.23 -18.35
C MET A 5 -10.65 6.84 -18.32
N ASP A 6 -11.53 6.31 -19.14
CA ASP A 6 -12.96 6.63 -19.06
C ASP A 6 -13.51 5.89 -17.82
N GLY A 7 -14.42 6.55 -17.09
CA GLY A 7 -15.08 5.96 -15.93
C GLY A 7 -14.59 6.48 -14.58
N VAL A 8 -15.08 5.86 -13.51
CA VAL A 8 -14.85 6.30 -12.13
C VAL A 8 -13.91 5.34 -11.40
N LEU A 9 -12.78 5.91 -10.91
CA LEU A 9 -11.81 5.22 -10.07
C LEU A 9 -11.92 5.75 -8.63
N LEU A 10 -12.10 4.85 -7.69
CA LEU A 10 -11.96 5.11 -6.26
C LEU A 10 -10.69 4.42 -5.74
N SER A 11 -9.79 5.13 -5.09
CA SER A 11 -8.56 4.58 -4.50
C SER A 11 -8.57 4.71 -2.99
N LEU A 12 -8.08 3.65 -2.31
CA LEU A 12 -7.96 3.57 -0.85
C LEU A 12 -6.53 3.18 -0.48
N GLU A 13 -5.89 3.97 0.39
CA GLU A 13 -4.56 3.67 0.91
C GLU A 13 -4.54 3.84 2.43
N THR A 14 -4.29 2.75 3.13
CA THR A 14 -4.31 2.70 4.60
C THR A 14 -3.17 1.86 5.18
N SER A 15 -2.15 1.59 4.38
CA SER A 15 -0.99 0.80 4.80
C SER A 15 -0.03 1.57 5.72
N GLY A 16 -0.07 2.91 5.67
CA GLY A 16 0.80 3.81 6.41
C GLY A 16 0.14 4.43 7.64
N ILE A 17 0.89 5.36 8.28
CA ILE A 17 0.38 6.21 9.37
C ILE A 17 -0.56 7.30 8.87
N CYS A 18 -0.43 7.70 7.62
CA CYS A 18 -1.35 8.57 6.93
C CYS A 18 -2.22 7.71 6.01
N ALA A 19 -3.50 7.64 6.32
CA ALA A 19 -4.48 6.97 5.47
C ALA A 19 -5.15 7.98 4.54
N SER A 20 -5.63 7.53 3.38
CA SER A 20 -6.30 8.40 2.42
C SER A 20 -7.26 7.63 1.52
N VAL A 21 -8.21 8.38 0.96
CA VAL A 21 -9.10 7.95 -0.13
C VAL A 21 -9.09 9.04 -1.20
N ALA A 22 -9.17 8.65 -2.47
CA ALA A 22 -9.16 9.59 -3.59
C ALA A 22 -10.09 9.11 -4.70
N LEU A 23 -10.66 10.04 -5.46
CA LEU A 23 -11.67 9.81 -6.48
C LEU A 23 -11.26 10.47 -7.80
N TRP A 24 -11.36 9.73 -8.88
CA TRP A 24 -11.22 10.25 -10.25
C TRP A 24 -12.50 9.98 -11.05
N ILE A 25 -12.81 10.90 -11.95
CA ILE A 25 -13.81 10.74 -13.00
C ILE A 25 -13.10 11.05 -14.32
N ASP A 26 -13.16 10.13 -15.27
CA ASP A 26 -12.55 10.24 -16.59
C ASP A 26 -11.06 10.67 -16.53
N GLY A 27 -10.30 10.02 -15.64
CA GLY A 27 -8.88 10.28 -15.43
C GLY A 27 -8.55 11.59 -14.73
N LYS A 28 -9.56 12.40 -14.34
CA LYS A 28 -9.36 13.65 -13.60
C LYS A 28 -9.60 13.44 -12.11
N LEU A 29 -8.63 13.82 -11.29
CA LEU A 29 -8.79 13.81 -9.84
C LEU A 29 -9.90 14.80 -9.43
N ILE A 30 -10.90 14.30 -8.73
CA ILE A 30 -12.02 15.07 -8.17
C ILE A 30 -11.68 15.52 -6.77
N GLY A 31 -11.10 14.64 -5.95
CA GLY A 31 -10.70 14.97 -4.59
C GLY A 31 -9.92 13.87 -3.92
N GLU A 32 -9.25 14.24 -2.83
CA GLU A 32 -8.56 13.34 -1.91
C GLU A 32 -8.87 13.78 -0.48
N GLU A 33 -9.14 12.81 0.37
CA GLU A 33 -9.28 12.99 1.80
C GLU A 33 -8.17 12.21 2.51
N ARG A 34 -7.52 12.84 3.49
CA ARG A 34 -6.41 12.26 4.27
C ARG A 34 -6.70 12.37 5.77
N TRP A 35 -6.26 11.38 6.52
CA TRP A 35 -6.34 11.40 7.98
C TRP A 35 -5.17 10.65 8.61
N GLU A 36 -4.85 10.99 9.84
CA GLU A 36 -3.90 10.19 10.61
C GLU A 36 -4.55 8.87 11.02
N SER A 37 -3.85 7.81 10.71
CA SER A 37 -4.27 6.45 11.01
C SER A 37 -3.76 6.08 12.40
N ASP A 38 -4.60 6.22 13.40
CA ASP A 38 -4.35 5.67 14.72
C ASP A 38 -4.65 4.15 14.76
N ARG A 39 -4.58 3.54 15.94
CA ARG A 39 -4.82 2.09 16.09
C ARG A 39 -6.26 1.64 15.78
N HIS A 40 -7.16 2.57 15.44
CA HIS A 40 -8.58 2.33 15.17
C HIS A 40 -8.93 2.52 13.68
N HIS A 41 -8.04 2.13 12.78
CA HIS A 41 -8.07 2.35 11.33
C HIS A 41 -9.43 2.15 10.64
N SER A 42 -10.23 1.18 11.09
CA SER A 42 -11.47 0.83 10.41
C SER A 42 -12.63 1.81 10.64
N ALA A 43 -12.62 2.57 11.75
CA ALA A 43 -13.72 3.47 12.08
C ALA A 43 -13.65 4.81 11.32
N HIS A 44 -12.44 5.26 11.00
CA HIS A 44 -12.24 6.61 10.43
C HIS A 44 -12.33 6.66 8.90
N ILE A 45 -12.39 5.52 8.20
CA ILE A 45 -12.43 5.49 6.73
C ILE A 45 -13.77 5.96 6.16
N PHE A 46 -14.88 5.74 6.87
CA PHE A 46 -16.24 5.95 6.33
C PHE A 46 -16.61 7.42 6.16
N ASP A 47 -16.19 8.30 7.06
CA ASP A 47 -16.51 9.72 6.96
C ASP A 47 -15.81 10.40 5.77
N PRO A 48 -14.47 10.25 5.57
CA PRO A 48 -13.80 10.75 4.36
C PRO A 48 -14.35 10.13 3.08
N LEU A 49 -14.58 8.82 3.09
CA LEU A 49 -15.15 8.11 1.96
C LEU A 49 -16.55 8.63 1.60
N GLY A 50 -17.42 8.84 2.60
CA GLY A 50 -18.77 9.38 2.39
C GLY A 50 -18.74 10.77 1.78
N ARG A 51 -17.79 11.64 2.17
CA ARG A 51 -17.64 12.97 1.56
C ARG A 51 -17.31 12.88 0.07
N LEU A 52 -16.33 12.04 -0.31
CA LEU A 52 -15.97 11.87 -1.71
C LEU A 52 -17.09 11.22 -2.54
N LEU A 53 -17.80 10.22 -1.98
CA LEU A 53 -18.90 9.56 -2.69
C LEU A 53 -20.08 10.49 -2.96
N ASN A 54 -20.27 11.56 -2.16
CA ASN A 54 -21.29 12.59 -2.44
C ASN A 54 -20.98 13.37 -3.73
N ASP A 55 -19.72 13.43 -4.16
CA ASP A 55 -19.31 14.12 -5.39
C ASP A 55 -19.53 13.27 -6.66
N LEU A 56 -20.01 12.04 -6.54
CA LEU A 56 -20.28 11.17 -7.68
C LEU A 56 -21.45 11.61 -8.57
N HIS A 57 -22.39 12.40 -8.03
CA HIS A 57 -23.52 12.99 -8.78
C HIS A 57 -24.27 11.99 -9.69
N GLY A 58 -24.41 10.72 -9.28
CA GLY A 58 -25.13 9.69 -10.00
C GLY A 58 -24.30 8.78 -10.90
N VAL A 59 -22.99 8.97 -10.99
CA VAL A 59 -22.05 7.99 -11.55
C VAL A 59 -21.58 7.04 -10.44
N THR A 60 -21.08 5.87 -10.80
CA THR A 60 -20.63 4.86 -9.83
C THR A 60 -19.18 4.43 -10.10
N PRO A 61 -18.39 4.11 -9.06
CA PRO A 61 -17.07 3.54 -9.25
C PRO A 61 -17.12 2.24 -10.06
N GLU A 62 -16.33 2.16 -11.11
CA GLU A 62 -16.14 0.94 -11.91
C GLU A 62 -14.94 0.14 -11.41
N THR A 63 -13.95 0.85 -10.89
CA THR A 63 -12.74 0.27 -10.31
C THR A 63 -12.50 0.84 -8.91
N ILE A 64 -12.27 -0.06 -7.95
CA ILE A 64 -11.87 0.29 -6.59
C ILE A 64 -10.44 -0.22 -6.40
N LEU A 65 -9.50 0.72 -6.33
CA LEU A 65 -8.09 0.46 -6.17
C LEU A 65 -7.71 0.45 -4.69
N VAL A 66 -6.96 -0.54 -4.25
CA VAL A 66 -6.54 -0.66 -2.86
C VAL A 66 -5.02 -0.79 -2.77
N GLY A 67 -4.40 0.00 -1.90
CA GLY A 67 -3.02 -0.21 -1.48
C GLY A 67 -2.92 -1.47 -0.64
N ALA A 68 -2.30 -2.50 -1.23
CA ALA A 68 -2.21 -3.83 -0.62
C ALA A 68 -1.09 -3.96 0.41
N GLY A 69 -0.39 -2.88 0.75
CA GLY A 69 0.84 -2.90 1.52
C GLY A 69 2.10 -3.08 0.64
N PRO A 70 3.24 -3.35 1.25
CA PRO A 70 3.48 -3.65 2.67
C PRO A 70 3.18 -2.49 3.60
N GLY A 71 2.75 -2.81 4.83
CA GLY A 71 2.47 -1.80 5.84
C GLY A 71 1.62 -2.35 6.99
N SER A 72 0.73 -1.50 7.53
CA SER A 72 -0.18 -1.84 8.61
C SER A 72 -1.09 -3.01 8.25
N TYR A 73 -0.93 -4.14 8.95
CA TYR A 73 -1.76 -5.33 8.75
C TYR A 73 -3.26 -5.05 8.90
N GLY A 74 -3.63 -4.28 9.94
CA GLY A 74 -5.02 -3.89 10.20
C GLY A 74 -5.56 -2.94 9.15
N GLY A 75 -4.76 -1.94 8.75
CA GLY A 75 -5.11 -0.94 7.75
C GLY A 75 -5.40 -1.58 6.39
N VAL A 76 -4.45 -2.35 5.85
CA VAL A 76 -4.61 -3.02 4.54
C VAL A 76 -5.87 -3.89 4.49
N ARG A 77 -6.14 -4.66 5.54
CA ARG A 77 -7.35 -5.51 5.61
C ARG A 77 -8.63 -4.70 5.70
N ALA A 78 -8.60 -3.58 6.43
CA ALA A 78 -9.76 -2.70 6.53
C ALA A 78 -10.09 -2.09 5.16
N ALA A 79 -9.09 -1.60 4.42
CA ALA A 79 -9.29 -1.07 3.07
C ALA A 79 -9.84 -2.12 2.10
N LEU A 80 -9.28 -3.34 2.11
CA LEU A 80 -9.80 -4.45 1.28
C LEU A 80 -11.25 -4.79 1.63
N ALA A 81 -11.58 -4.91 2.92
CA ALA A 81 -12.96 -5.21 3.33
C ALA A 81 -13.96 -4.11 2.94
N VAL A 82 -13.55 -2.84 3.04
CA VAL A 82 -14.36 -1.71 2.57
C VAL A 82 -14.52 -1.75 1.05
N ALA A 83 -13.44 -2.01 0.31
CA ALA A 83 -13.48 -2.12 -1.15
C ALA A 83 -14.40 -3.25 -1.61
N ASP A 84 -14.31 -4.43 -0.98
CA ASP A 84 -15.19 -5.56 -1.28
C ASP A 84 -16.68 -5.23 -1.02
N GLY A 85 -16.94 -4.54 0.11
CA GLY A 85 -18.30 -4.09 0.42
C GLY A 85 -18.85 -3.09 -0.60
N LEU A 86 -18.04 -2.12 -1.03
CA LEU A 86 -18.41 -1.16 -2.07
C LEU A 86 -18.57 -1.82 -3.44
N ALA A 87 -17.72 -2.77 -3.77
CA ALA A 87 -17.80 -3.51 -5.02
C ALA A 87 -19.13 -4.26 -5.17
N LEU A 88 -19.65 -4.83 -4.08
CA LEU A 88 -20.98 -5.46 -4.07
C LEU A 88 -22.11 -4.46 -4.32
N VAL A 89 -21.97 -3.21 -3.87
CA VAL A 89 -22.99 -2.17 -4.03
C VAL A 89 -22.98 -1.57 -5.44
N TYR A 90 -21.77 -1.36 -5.98
CA TYR A 90 -21.59 -0.64 -7.25
C TYR A 90 -21.35 -1.55 -8.45
N ASP A 91 -21.27 -2.86 -8.26
CA ASP A 91 -20.85 -3.84 -9.28
C ASP A 91 -19.44 -3.49 -9.85
N ALA A 92 -18.56 -3.02 -8.96
CA ALA A 92 -17.23 -2.54 -9.29
C ALA A 92 -16.19 -3.65 -9.21
N LYS A 93 -15.06 -3.48 -9.90
CA LYS A 93 -13.91 -4.36 -9.80
C LYS A 93 -12.94 -3.88 -8.71
N VAL A 94 -12.59 -4.76 -7.77
CA VAL A 94 -11.53 -4.47 -6.79
C VAL A 94 -10.18 -4.86 -7.38
N VAL A 95 -9.23 -3.94 -7.32
CA VAL A 95 -7.85 -4.12 -7.75
C VAL A 95 -6.91 -3.77 -6.59
N SER A 96 -5.89 -4.60 -6.38
CA SER A 96 -4.86 -4.31 -5.38
C SER A 96 -3.51 -4.04 -6.03
N LEU A 97 -2.86 -2.95 -5.61
CA LEU A 97 -1.49 -2.61 -5.97
C LEU A 97 -0.58 -2.61 -4.75
N CYS A 98 0.71 -2.85 -4.97
CA CYS A 98 1.71 -2.59 -3.95
C CYS A 98 1.66 -1.11 -3.55
N SER A 99 1.47 -0.82 -2.26
CA SER A 99 1.41 0.57 -1.75
C SER A 99 2.68 1.37 -2.08
N TRP A 100 3.82 0.69 -2.22
CA TRP A 100 5.07 1.34 -2.56
C TRP A 100 5.13 1.84 -4.01
N SER A 101 4.27 1.37 -4.90
CA SER A 101 4.11 1.92 -6.25
C SER A 101 3.83 3.43 -6.20
N ALA A 102 3.06 3.88 -5.22
CA ALA A 102 2.77 5.30 -4.99
C ALA A 102 4.03 6.15 -4.71
N LEU A 103 5.06 5.56 -4.07
CA LEU A 103 6.27 6.28 -3.68
C LEU A 103 7.25 6.45 -4.86
N THR A 104 7.14 5.60 -5.87
CA THR A 104 8.15 5.47 -6.92
C THR A 104 7.81 6.21 -8.21
N LEU A 105 6.59 6.75 -8.32
CA LEU A 105 6.12 7.49 -9.50
C LEU A 105 7.03 8.60 -10.02
N PRO A 106 7.66 9.44 -9.16
CA PRO A 106 8.54 10.51 -9.64
C PRO A 106 9.84 10.01 -10.28
N TYR A 107 10.13 8.71 -10.18
CA TYR A 107 11.41 8.14 -10.58
C TYR A 107 11.22 7.12 -11.70
N PRO A 108 12.10 7.12 -12.73
CA PRO A 108 12.06 6.09 -13.77
C PRO A 108 12.36 4.70 -13.21
N GLU A 109 13.16 4.65 -12.14
CA GLU A 109 13.55 3.45 -11.40
C GLU A 109 13.81 3.82 -9.95
N ALA A 110 13.41 2.97 -9.01
CA ALA A 110 13.66 3.18 -7.58
C ALA A 110 13.65 1.86 -6.81
N TRP A 111 14.39 1.84 -5.71
CA TRP A 111 14.27 0.82 -4.68
C TRP A 111 13.44 1.37 -3.51
N VAL A 112 12.63 0.51 -2.91
CA VAL A 112 11.91 0.86 -1.67
C VAL A 112 12.27 -0.14 -0.60
N ILE A 113 12.58 0.37 0.60
CA ILE A 113 12.89 -0.47 1.75
C ILE A 113 12.02 -0.10 2.96
N SER A 114 11.71 -1.08 3.80
CA SER A 114 11.09 -0.83 5.12
C SER A 114 11.49 -1.90 6.13
N ASP A 115 11.33 -1.58 7.42
CA ASP A 115 11.56 -2.52 8.51
C ASP A 115 10.53 -3.68 8.45
N ALA A 116 11.01 -4.87 8.08
CA ALA A 116 10.21 -6.10 8.07
C ALA A 116 10.13 -6.77 9.43
N ARG A 117 10.58 -6.10 10.50
CA ARG A 117 10.70 -6.64 11.87
C ARG A 117 11.65 -7.84 11.96
N ARG A 118 11.90 -8.32 13.18
CA ARG A 118 12.74 -9.52 13.44
C ARG A 118 14.08 -9.50 12.69
N ASN A 119 14.80 -8.41 12.80
CA ASN A 119 16.13 -8.18 12.20
C ASN A 119 16.13 -8.32 10.67
N GLY A 120 15.07 -7.90 9.98
CA GLY A 120 15.02 -7.94 8.52
C GLY A 120 14.46 -6.68 7.90
N TRP A 121 14.92 -6.38 6.71
CA TRP A 121 14.44 -5.31 5.85
C TRP A 121 13.73 -5.90 4.65
N ALA A 122 12.53 -5.39 4.37
CA ALA A 122 11.83 -5.66 3.13
C ALA A 122 12.37 -4.73 2.05
N ILE A 123 12.55 -5.26 0.85
CA ILE A 123 13.11 -4.56 -0.30
C ILE A 123 12.25 -4.83 -1.51
N GLY A 124 11.86 -3.78 -2.21
CA GLY A 124 11.16 -3.84 -3.50
C GLY A 124 11.90 -3.05 -4.56
N HIS A 125 11.89 -3.56 -5.78
CA HIS A 125 12.40 -2.87 -6.96
C HIS A 125 11.24 -2.39 -7.83
N PHE A 126 11.31 -1.16 -8.31
CA PHE A 126 10.24 -0.55 -9.09
C PHE A 126 10.80 0.15 -10.32
N ILE A 127 10.12 -0.02 -11.45
CA ILE A 127 10.39 0.71 -12.70
C ILE A 127 9.09 1.40 -13.11
N LYS A 128 9.13 2.73 -13.22
CA LYS A 128 7.96 3.57 -13.57
C LYS A 128 6.72 3.31 -12.69
N GLY A 129 6.92 3.12 -11.40
CA GLY A 129 5.84 2.81 -10.46
C GLY A 129 5.42 1.33 -10.41
N HIS A 130 5.97 0.46 -11.26
CA HIS A 130 5.62 -0.95 -11.30
C HIS A 130 6.61 -1.81 -10.53
N GLN A 131 6.10 -2.68 -9.66
CA GLN A 131 6.93 -3.65 -8.95
C GLN A 131 7.56 -4.64 -9.92
N VAL A 132 8.89 -4.80 -9.84
CA VAL A 132 9.66 -5.78 -10.62
C VAL A 132 10.03 -6.95 -9.72
N GLY A 133 9.52 -8.12 -10.05
CA GLY A 133 9.73 -9.33 -9.24
C GLY A 133 8.98 -9.30 -7.90
N GLU A 134 9.43 -10.15 -6.97
CA GLU A 134 8.86 -10.25 -5.62
C GLU A 134 9.59 -9.34 -4.64
N LEU A 135 8.90 -9.00 -3.54
CA LEU A 135 9.55 -8.32 -2.43
C LEU A 135 10.51 -9.29 -1.74
N LEU A 136 11.73 -8.82 -1.49
CA LEU A 136 12.76 -9.58 -0.81
C LEU A 136 12.81 -9.22 0.67
N ILE A 137 13.25 -10.15 1.50
CA ILE A 137 13.63 -9.87 2.89
C ILE A 137 15.12 -10.14 3.02
N LEU A 138 15.86 -9.11 3.43
CA LEU A 138 17.26 -9.24 3.81
C LEU A 138 17.42 -9.15 5.32
N ASP A 139 18.31 -9.95 5.87
CA ASP A 139 18.77 -9.81 7.25
C ASP A 139 19.51 -8.47 7.42
N VAL A 140 19.40 -7.85 8.59
CA VAL A 140 20.09 -6.59 8.91
C VAL A 140 21.59 -6.67 8.63
N SER A 141 22.20 -7.83 8.86
CA SER A 141 23.64 -8.04 8.62
C SER A 141 24.03 -7.97 7.14
N ALA A 142 23.11 -8.25 6.21
CA ALA A 142 23.35 -8.20 4.77
C ALA A 142 23.06 -6.82 4.16
N MET A 143 22.38 -5.93 4.90
CA MET A 143 21.98 -4.62 4.38
C MET A 143 23.15 -3.71 3.96
N PRO A 144 24.31 -3.65 4.68
CA PRO A 144 25.41 -2.80 4.27
C PRO A 144 25.99 -3.19 2.89
N GLU A 145 26.14 -4.47 2.62
CA GLU A 145 26.66 -4.97 1.33
C GLU A 145 25.66 -4.67 0.21
N TRP A 146 24.37 -4.97 0.44
CA TRP A 146 23.31 -4.66 -0.52
C TRP A 146 23.23 -3.17 -0.83
N LEU A 147 23.28 -2.32 0.21
CA LEU A 147 23.19 -0.87 0.07
C LEU A 147 24.35 -0.32 -0.76
N ALA A 148 25.58 -0.76 -0.48
CA ALA A 148 26.77 -0.37 -1.23
C ALA A 148 26.65 -0.76 -2.72
N GLY A 149 26.10 -1.94 -3.01
CA GLY A 149 25.86 -2.40 -4.37
C GLY A 149 24.85 -1.54 -5.13
N VAL A 150 23.73 -1.20 -4.49
CA VAL A 150 22.67 -0.39 -5.12
C VAL A 150 23.07 1.07 -5.26
N GLN A 151 23.73 1.66 -4.27
CA GLN A 151 24.18 3.07 -4.31
C GLN A 151 25.15 3.35 -5.47
N SER A 152 25.86 2.34 -5.96
CA SER A 152 26.73 2.48 -7.11
C SER A 152 26.00 2.71 -8.44
N SER A 153 24.70 2.43 -8.49
CA SER A 153 23.85 2.56 -9.70
C SER A 153 23.14 3.90 -9.84
N GLU A 154 23.29 4.82 -8.87
CA GLU A 154 22.57 6.11 -8.81
C GLU A 154 21.04 5.99 -8.75
N VAL A 155 20.48 4.79 -8.62
CA VAL A 155 19.06 4.56 -8.47
C VAL A 155 18.63 4.95 -7.04
N PRO A 156 17.60 5.82 -6.87
CA PRO A 156 17.19 6.28 -5.56
C PRO A 156 16.64 5.12 -4.71
N ILE A 157 16.98 5.18 -3.42
CA ILE A 157 16.47 4.27 -2.41
C ILE A 157 15.53 5.04 -1.50
N LEU A 158 14.27 4.62 -1.46
CA LEU A 158 13.16 5.26 -0.77
C LEU A 158 12.74 4.44 0.44
N SER A 159 12.15 5.08 1.45
CA SER A 159 11.64 4.37 2.62
C SER A 159 10.42 5.07 3.24
N VAL A 160 9.53 4.29 3.80
CA VAL A 160 8.45 4.74 4.69
C VAL A 160 8.95 5.02 6.11
N GLU A 161 10.12 4.51 6.47
CA GLU A 161 10.72 4.74 7.79
C GLU A 161 11.22 6.19 7.93
N SER A 162 11.21 6.72 9.16
CA SER A 162 11.72 8.06 9.41
C SER A 162 13.22 8.15 9.12
N ALA A 163 13.70 9.34 8.75
CA ALA A 163 15.14 9.60 8.54
C ALA A 163 15.97 9.26 9.79
N GLU A 164 15.44 9.50 10.98
CA GLU A 164 16.08 9.13 12.26
C GLU A 164 16.20 7.61 12.40
N SER A 165 15.13 6.86 12.10
CA SER A 165 15.16 5.40 12.16
C SER A 165 16.16 4.79 11.19
N LEU A 166 16.23 5.33 9.97
CA LEU A 166 17.20 4.91 8.95
C LEU A 166 18.65 5.20 9.38
N THR A 167 18.89 6.38 9.92
CA THR A 167 20.21 6.77 10.45
C THR A 167 20.65 5.85 11.59
N ASN A 168 19.75 5.56 12.53
CA ASN A 168 20.02 4.65 13.65
C ASN A 168 20.30 3.22 13.19
N ALA A 169 19.72 2.82 12.05
CA ALA A 169 19.97 1.53 11.40
C ALA A 169 21.25 1.54 10.50
N GLY A 170 21.94 2.66 10.38
CA GLY A 170 23.14 2.80 9.52
C GLY A 170 22.84 2.86 8.01
N LEU A 171 21.57 3.09 7.63
CA LEU A 171 21.11 3.14 6.23
C LEU A 171 21.22 4.58 5.67
N ILE A 172 22.44 5.00 5.42
CA ILE A 172 22.76 6.36 4.93
C ILE A 172 22.49 6.40 3.41
N GLY A 173 21.99 7.56 2.92
CA GLY A 173 21.68 7.74 1.50
C GLY A 173 20.31 7.23 1.07
N VAL A 174 19.47 6.84 2.04
CA VAL A 174 18.06 6.46 1.83
C VAL A 174 17.17 7.67 2.10
N THR A 175 16.24 7.95 1.19
CA THR A 175 15.21 8.99 1.38
C THR A 175 14.07 8.42 2.21
N GLY A 176 13.96 8.84 3.46
CA GLY A 176 12.97 8.35 4.42
C GLY A 176 11.79 9.29 4.66
N GLY A 177 10.83 8.82 5.45
CA GLY A 177 9.65 9.58 5.86
C GLY A 177 8.60 9.71 4.77
N LEU A 178 8.63 8.85 3.76
CA LEU A 178 7.66 8.86 2.68
C LEU A 178 6.38 8.14 3.10
N ALA A 179 5.24 8.61 2.63
CA ALA A 179 3.95 7.98 2.87
C ALA A 179 3.24 7.72 1.53
N PRO A 180 2.82 6.47 1.25
CA PRO A 180 1.95 6.20 0.13
C PRO A 180 0.60 6.89 0.37
N THR A 181 -0.02 7.40 -0.70
CA THR A 181 -1.34 8.00 -0.64
C THR A 181 -2.25 7.41 -1.71
N ALA A 182 -3.56 7.50 -1.48
CA ALA A 182 -4.56 7.05 -2.44
C ALA A 182 -4.44 7.78 -3.78
N HIS A 183 -4.11 9.09 -3.75
CA HIS A 183 -3.86 9.89 -4.94
C HIS A 183 -2.69 9.32 -5.74
N LEU A 184 -1.51 9.19 -5.15
CA LEU A 184 -0.34 8.66 -5.85
C LEU A 184 -0.54 7.22 -6.34
N LEU A 185 -1.30 6.41 -5.58
CA LEU A 185 -1.64 5.05 -6.00
C LEU A 185 -2.55 5.05 -7.23
N GLY A 186 -3.54 5.95 -7.26
CA GLY A 186 -4.40 6.15 -8.43
C GLY A 186 -3.64 6.65 -9.66
N ASP A 187 -2.71 7.57 -9.48
CA ASP A 187 -1.85 8.03 -10.56
C ASP A 187 -0.95 6.90 -11.11
N ALA A 188 -0.45 6.03 -10.22
CA ALA A 188 0.29 4.84 -10.65
C ALA A 188 -0.58 3.91 -11.50
N TRP A 189 -1.82 3.69 -11.10
CA TRP A 189 -2.79 2.92 -11.87
C TRP A 189 -3.09 3.56 -13.22
N ILE A 190 -3.43 4.83 -13.26
CA ILE A 190 -3.76 5.57 -14.50
C ILE A 190 -2.59 5.58 -15.49
N GLY A 191 -1.35 5.59 -14.98
CA GLY A 191 -0.13 5.54 -15.81
C GLY A 191 0.18 4.19 -16.43
N MET A 192 -0.55 3.12 -16.06
CA MET A 192 -0.35 1.76 -16.59
C MET A 192 -0.84 1.63 -18.03
N SER A 193 -0.24 0.70 -18.75
CA SER A 193 -0.72 0.26 -20.08
C SER A 193 -1.98 -0.62 -19.95
N ASN A 194 -2.71 -0.77 -21.05
CA ASN A 194 -3.88 -1.66 -21.09
C ASN A 194 -3.56 -3.12 -20.74
N ASP A 195 -2.40 -3.61 -21.15
CA ASP A 195 -1.97 -4.99 -20.85
C ASP A 195 -1.70 -5.18 -19.35
N GLU A 196 -1.14 -4.16 -18.71
CA GLU A 196 -0.94 -4.15 -17.26
C GLU A 196 -2.28 -4.09 -16.52
N HIS A 197 -3.19 -3.19 -16.92
CA HIS A 197 -4.56 -3.15 -16.39
C HIS A 197 -5.24 -4.52 -16.50
N ALA A 198 -5.23 -5.13 -17.69
CA ALA A 198 -5.82 -6.45 -17.91
C ALA A 198 -5.23 -7.51 -16.98
N THR A 199 -3.90 -7.45 -16.76
CA THR A 199 -3.22 -8.37 -15.85
C THR A 199 -3.69 -8.22 -14.40
N TYR A 200 -3.83 -6.98 -13.91
CA TYR A 200 -4.31 -6.72 -12.55
C TYR A 200 -5.79 -7.02 -12.37
N LEU A 201 -6.62 -6.71 -13.37
CA LEU A 201 -8.06 -6.98 -13.35
C LEU A 201 -8.40 -8.49 -13.32
N MET A 202 -7.50 -9.35 -13.77
CA MET A 202 -7.64 -10.81 -13.71
C MET A 202 -7.23 -11.40 -12.36
N ARG A 203 -6.52 -10.65 -11.52
CA ARG A 203 -6.06 -11.14 -10.21
C ARG A 203 -7.13 -10.90 -9.15
N GLU A 204 -7.16 -11.79 -8.17
CA GLU A 204 -7.88 -11.55 -6.93
C GLU A 204 -7.16 -10.48 -6.10
N ALA A 205 -7.89 -9.51 -5.59
CA ALA A 205 -7.33 -8.49 -4.72
C ALA A 205 -6.93 -9.12 -3.38
N ALA A 206 -5.67 -9.03 -3.04
CA ALA A 206 -5.10 -9.66 -1.85
C ALA A 206 -4.02 -8.78 -1.18
N PRO A 207 -3.86 -8.89 0.15
CA PRO A 207 -2.84 -8.14 0.86
C PRO A 207 -1.44 -8.67 0.54
N ILE A 208 -0.47 -7.78 0.46
CA ILE A 208 0.96 -8.11 0.32
C ILE A 208 1.59 -8.16 1.71
N TYR A 209 1.83 -9.37 2.20
CA TYR A 209 2.52 -9.59 3.47
C TYR A 209 3.98 -9.93 3.21
N VAL A 210 4.87 -9.07 3.68
CA VAL A 210 6.32 -9.32 3.60
C VAL A 210 6.71 -10.53 4.45
N ARG A 211 5.97 -10.76 5.55
CA ARG A 211 6.14 -11.94 6.41
C ARG A 211 4.77 -12.52 6.77
N PRO A 212 4.69 -13.84 6.97
CA PRO A 212 3.48 -14.45 7.48
C PRO A 212 3.11 -13.88 8.87
N PRO A 213 1.81 -13.75 9.17
CA PRO A 213 1.35 -13.23 10.45
C PRO A 213 1.89 -14.07 11.61
N HIS A 214 2.26 -13.40 12.71
CA HIS A 214 2.69 -14.08 13.93
C HIS A 214 1.45 -14.58 14.68
N ILE A 215 1.22 -15.89 14.62
CA ILE A 215 0.17 -16.52 15.42
C ILE A 215 0.69 -16.65 16.84
N THR A 216 0.28 -15.76 17.73
CA THR A 216 0.49 -15.93 19.18
C THR A 216 -0.48 -16.99 19.66
N ALA A 217 0.04 -18.11 20.16
CA ALA A 217 -0.81 -19.12 20.78
C ALA A 217 -1.63 -18.46 21.92
N ALA A 218 -2.95 -18.63 21.88
CA ALA A 218 -3.81 -18.10 22.93
C ALA A 218 -3.34 -18.64 24.29
N LYS A 219 -3.03 -17.76 25.24
CA LYS A 219 -2.82 -18.17 26.63
C LYS A 219 -4.12 -18.80 27.14
N ARG A 220 -4.09 -20.11 27.41
CA ARG A 220 -5.27 -20.76 28.04
C ARG A 220 -5.61 -20.00 29.29
N PRO A 221 -6.87 -19.54 29.45
CA PRO A 221 -7.29 -18.88 30.67
C PRO A 221 -7.06 -19.80 31.87
N ALA A 222 -6.65 -19.24 33.02
CA ALA A 222 -6.31 -20.01 34.20
C ALA A 222 -7.44 -20.94 34.70
N TRP A 223 -8.70 -20.64 34.39
CA TRP A 223 -9.88 -21.47 34.70
C TRP A 223 -9.98 -22.76 33.87
N MET A 224 -9.26 -22.87 32.75
CA MET A 224 -9.18 -24.12 31.97
C MET A 224 -8.10 -25.10 32.47
N ILE A 225 -7.28 -24.72 33.44
CA ILE A 225 -6.17 -25.53 33.96
C ILE A 225 -6.55 -26.25 35.27
N GLY A 226 -7.73 -25.98 35.79
CA GLY A 226 -8.22 -26.55 37.05
C GLY A 226 -9.32 -27.58 36.85
N GLY A 227 -8.94 -28.80 36.51
CA GLY A 227 -9.87 -29.93 36.39
C GLY A 227 -9.13 -31.26 36.48
N THR A 228 -8.49 -31.52 37.59
CA THR A 228 -8.19 -32.91 38.05
C THR A 228 -9.09 -33.22 39.23
N VAL A 229 -10.07 -34.07 38.96
CA VAL A 229 -10.74 -34.87 39.98
C VAL A 229 -10.04 -36.22 40.00
#